data_f48f79ba61abd4426ccf5c0b2d025345
#
_entry.id   f48f79ba61abd4426ccf5c0b2d025345
#
_cell.length_a   1.000
_cell.length_b   1.000
_cell.length_c   1.000
_cell.angle_alpha   90.00
_cell.angle_beta   90.00
_cell.angle_gamma   90.00
#
_symmetry.space_group_name_H-M   'P 1'
#
loop_
_entity.id
_entity.type
_entity.pdbx_description
1 polymer ?
#
loop_
_entity_poly.entity_id
_entity_poly.type
_entity_poly.pdbx_seq_one_letter_code
_entity_poly.pdbx_strand_id
1 'polypeptide(L)'
;QLNNQYPGTYFGMIISKMQSKNPLVSHLYFDDIDFTDQCIIRSSLLPNRIQTYFQTHSNWPNSKYGFHDAIDVIMDYAKVNEKVAEFCMYNMLDGFYNTGQTDKKNNPIWGELCDYIMNEYIFGEGCGDDIEPSDLLKERASQFKNLQVGSVPPNFSILDIQKSII
;
A
#
# COMPACT_ATOMS: atom_id res chain seq x y z
N GLN A 1 8.04 -27.98 4.42
CA GLN A 1 8.89 -28.89 3.62
C GLN A 1 9.78 -28.12 2.63
N LEU A 2 9.28 -27.06 1.97
CA LEU A 2 10.06 -26.26 1.00
C LEU A 2 11.25 -25.52 1.63
N ASN A 3 11.14 -25.11 2.88
CA ASN A 3 12.22 -24.41 3.61
C ASN A 3 13.46 -25.30 3.80
N ASN A 4 13.26 -26.60 3.94
CA ASN A 4 14.38 -27.57 4.11
C ASN A 4 15.12 -27.84 2.79
N GLN A 5 14.56 -27.48 1.63
CA GLN A 5 15.20 -27.68 0.32
C GLN A 5 16.17 -26.54 -0.03
N TYR A 6 16.00 -25.34 0.54
CA TYR A 6 16.79 -24.15 0.20
C TYR A 6 17.27 -23.41 1.44
N PRO A 7 17.88 -24.10 2.44
CA PRO A 7 18.38 -23.43 3.65
C PRO A 7 19.51 -22.46 3.30
N GLY A 8 19.47 -21.27 3.89
CA GLY A 8 20.51 -20.24 3.70
C GLY A 8 20.43 -19.47 2.38
N THR A 9 19.42 -19.73 1.54
CA THR A 9 19.16 -18.89 0.35
C THR A 9 18.13 -17.80 0.66
N TYR A 10 18.15 -16.72 -0.13
CA TYR A 10 17.14 -15.66 -0.03
C TYR A 10 15.71 -16.22 -0.15
N PHE A 11 15.50 -17.15 -1.08
CA PHE A 11 14.22 -17.83 -1.26
C PHE A 11 13.79 -18.64 -0.02
N GLY A 12 14.72 -19.39 0.60
CA GLY A 12 14.44 -20.09 1.85
C GLY A 12 14.09 -19.16 3.00
N MET A 13 14.77 -18.00 3.10
CA MET A 13 14.44 -16.96 4.07
C MET A 13 13.02 -16.43 3.86
N ILE A 14 12.64 -16.08 2.64
CA ILE A 14 11.28 -15.61 2.31
C ILE A 14 10.22 -16.64 2.72
N ILE A 15 10.40 -17.93 2.35
CA ILE A 15 9.47 -18.99 2.71
C ILE A 15 9.35 -19.13 4.23
N SER A 16 10.46 -19.07 4.96
CA SER A 16 10.47 -19.16 6.42
C SER A 16 9.63 -18.03 7.04
N LYS A 17 9.82 -16.80 6.57
CA LYS A 17 9.08 -15.63 7.06
C LYS A 17 7.60 -15.65 6.68
N MET A 18 7.24 -16.19 5.51
CA MET A 18 5.84 -16.39 5.14
C MET A 18 5.13 -17.42 6.02
N GLN A 19 5.87 -18.39 6.57
CA GLN A 19 5.34 -19.42 7.46
C GLN A 19 5.39 -19.03 8.94
N SER A 20 6.07 -17.94 9.26
CA SER A 20 6.19 -17.44 10.63
C SER A 20 4.83 -17.03 11.17
N LYS A 21 4.51 -17.51 12.39
CA LYS A 21 3.33 -17.06 13.14
C LYS A 21 3.72 -15.80 13.90
N ASN A 22 3.31 -14.66 13.37
CA ASN A 22 3.59 -13.41 14.06
C ASN A 22 2.77 -13.25 15.34
N PRO A 23 3.34 -12.63 16.35
CA PRO A 23 2.62 -12.26 17.54
C PRO A 23 1.48 -11.28 17.18
N LEU A 24 0.35 -11.42 17.86
CA LEU A 24 -0.83 -10.53 17.72
C LEU A 24 -0.59 -9.09 18.20
N VAL A 25 0.64 -8.75 18.59
CA VAL A 25 1.00 -7.42 19.07
C VAL A 25 1.31 -6.55 17.86
N SER A 26 0.44 -5.60 17.58
CA SER A 26 0.43 -4.81 16.35
C SER A 26 1.76 -4.12 16.01
N HIS A 27 2.45 -3.57 17.00
CA HIS A 27 3.72 -2.84 16.80
C HIS A 27 4.94 -3.74 16.59
N LEU A 28 4.84 -5.06 16.81
CA LEU A 28 5.92 -6.03 16.59
C LEU A 28 5.64 -6.93 15.35
N TYR A 29 4.57 -6.67 14.64
CA TYR A 29 4.11 -7.54 13.56
C TYR A 29 5.11 -7.65 12.41
N PHE A 30 5.90 -6.63 12.20
CA PHE A 30 6.87 -6.52 11.12
C PHE A 30 8.33 -6.67 11.56
N ASP A 31 8.62 -6.92 12.84
CA ASP A 31 10.00 -6.98 13.39
C ASP A 31 10.89 -8.04 12.73
N ASP A 32 10.29 -9.10 12.17
CA ASP A 32 11.02 -10.14 11.49
C ASP A 32 11.33 -9.81 10.01
N ILE A 33 10.90 -8.64 9.53
CA ILE A 33 11.08 -8.20 8.16
C ILE A 33 12.17 -7.12 8.11
N ASP A 34 13.16 -7.31 7.26
CA ASP A 34 14.20 -6.31 7.01
C ASP A 34 13.73 -5.32 5.94
N PHE A 35 13.24 -4.18 6.38
CA PHE A 35 12.79 -3.09 5.49
C PHE A 35 13.97 -2.32 4.86
N THR A 36 15.21 -2.54 5.30
CA THR A 36 16.37 -1.95 4.64
C THR A 36 16.73 -2.67 3.34
N ASP A 37 16.33 -3.95 3.21
CA ASP A 37 16.55 -4.75 2.01
C ASP A 37 15.52 -4.44 0.92
N GLN A 38 15.90 -3.61 -0.03
CA GLN A 38 15.05 -3.23 -1.17
C GLN A 38 14.60 -4.45 -2.02
N CYS A 39 15.27 -5.62 -1.93
CA CYS A 39 14.85 -6.80 -2.68
C CYS A 39 13.51 -7.39 -2.18
N ILE A 40 13.06 -7.00 -0.98
CA ILE A 40 11.80 -7.47 -0.41
C ILE A 40 10.57 -7.08 -1.27
N ILE A 41 10.64 -5.95 -1.98
CA ILE A 41 9.56 -5.51 -2.88
C ILE A 41 9.36 -6.40 -4.11
N ARG A 42 10.37 -7.24 -4.44
CA ARG A 42 10.31 -8.21 -5.55
C ARG A 42 9.69 -9.54 -5.14
N SER A 43 9.33 -9.69 -3.89
CA SER A 43 8.72 -10.89 -3.34
C SER A 43 7.25 -10.65 -2.97
N SER A 44 6.49 -11.73 -2.83
CA SER A 44 5.13 -11.64 -2.30
C SER A 44 5.08 -11.52 -0.76
N LEU A 45 6.22 -11.49 -0.08
CA LEU A 45 6.27 -11.47 1.39
C LEU A 45 5.64 -10.19 1.93
N LEU A 46 6.14 -9.04 1.51
CA LEU A 46 5.69 -7.74 2.04
C LEU A 46 4.22 -7.45 1.70
N PRO A 47 3.74 -7.60 0.43
CA PRO A 47 2.32 -7.44 0.12
C PRO A 47 1.41 -8.35 0.95
N ASN A 48 1.76 -9.63 1.09
CA ASN A 48 0.96 -10.57 1.86
C ASN A 48 0.93 -10.22 3.35
N ARG A 49 2.05 -9.72 3.91
CA ARG A 49 2.11 -9.26 5.29
C ARG A 49 1.24 -8.02 5.52
N ILE A 50 1.31 -7.05 4.63
CA ILE A 50 0.46 -5.86 4.67
C ILE A 50 -1.01 -6.25 4.60
N GLN A 51 -1.40 -7.10 3.65
CA GLN A 51 -2.76 -7.58 3.52
C GLN A 51 -3.26 -8.30 4.78
N THR A 52 -2.46 -9.23 5.32
CA THR A 52 -2.81 -9.98 6.54
C THR A 52 -2.92 -9.06 7.74
N TYR A 53 -2.05 -8.05 7.84
CA TYR A 53 -2.10 -7.04 8.89
C TYR A 53 -3.43 -6.30 8.89
N PHE A 54 -3.86 -5.80 7.74
CA PHE A 54 -5.17 -5.14 7.63
C PHE A 54 -6.33 -6.10 7.88
N GLN A 55 -6.28 -7.34 7.43
CA GLN A 55 -7.32 -8.33 7.71
C GLN A 55 -7.48 -8.59 9.20
N THR A 56 -6.39 -8.60 9.95
CA THR A 56 -6.39 -8.77 11.41
C THR A 56 -6.99 -7.55 12.10
N HIS A 57 -6.74 -6.35 11.58
CA HIS A 57 -7.25 -5.09 12.12
C HIS A 57 -8.68 -4.77 11.66
N SER A 58 -9.16 -5.34 10.55
CA SER A 58 -10.54 -5.15 10.09
C SER A 58 -11.59 -5.72 11.07
N ASN A 59 -11.18 -6.63 11.95
CA ASN A 59 -12.00 -7.11 13.06
C ASN A 59 -12.05 -6.14 14.26
N TRP A 60 -11.29 -5.05 14.22
CA TRP A 60 -11.41 -3.99 15.21
C TRP A 60 -12.70 -3.22 15.00
N PRO A 61 -13.41 -2.90 16.08
CA PRO A 61 -14.74 -2.34 15.95
C PRO A 61 -14.70 -0.96 15.28
N ASN A 62 -15.10 -0.92 14.03
CA ASN A 62 -15.62 0.23 13.29
C ASN A 62 -14.82 1.55 13.34
N SER A 63 -13.54 1.52 13.56
CA SER A 63 -12.76 2.74 13.65
C SER A 63 -11.86 2.87 12.44
N LYS A 64 -12.15 3.83 11.56
CA LYS A 64 -11.20 4.29 10.54
C LYS A 64 -9.84 4.63 11.15
N TYR A 65 -9.82 5.08 12.39
CA TYR A 65 -8.59 5.36 13.14
C TYR A 65 -7.71 4.11 13.31
N GLY A 66 -8.28 2.93 13.50
CA GLY A 66 -7.50 1.70 13.55
C GLY A 66 -6.79 1.37 12.23
N PHE A 67 -7.39 1.75 11.08
CA PHE A 67 -6.73 1.64 9.79
C PHE A 67 -5.67 2.71 9.58
N HIS A 68 -5.90 3.95 10.04
CA HIS A 68 -4.88 5.00 10.01
C HIS A 68 -3.66 4.59 10.84
N ASP A 69 -3.86 4.16 12.09
CA ASP A 69 -2.78 3.66 12.95
C ASP A 69 -2.02 2.50 12.28
N ALA A 70 -2.72 1.61 11.58
CA ALA A 70 -2.09 0.50 10.88
C ALA A 70 -1.25 0.96 9.66
N ILE A 71 -1.73 1.96 8.92
CA ILE A 71 -0.97 2.60 7.84
C ILE A 71 0.29 3.24 8.41
N ASP A 72 0.16 4.00 9.49
CA ASP A 72 1.26 4.71 10.14
C ASP A 72 2.34 3.73 10.64
N VAL A 73 1.93 2.61 11.27
CA VAL A 73 2.88 1.56 11.68
C VAL A 73 3.63 0.99 10.48
N ILE A 74 2.97 0.70 9.37
CA ILE A 74 3.63 0.19 8.16
C ILE A 74 4.62 1.21 7.63
N MET A 75 4.23 2.48 7.57
CA MET A 75 5.08 3.56 7.08
C MET A 75 6.26 3.84 8.00
N ASP A 76 6.09 3.72 9.32
CA ASP A 76 7.19 3.82 10.30
C ASP A 76 8.28 2.78 10.07
N TYR A 77 7.90 1.55 9.72
CA TYR A 77 8.88 0.54 9.31
C TYR A 77 9.49 0.84 7.94
N ALA A 78 8.67 1.29 7.00
CA ALA A 78 9.08 1.45 5.60
C ALA A 78 10.01 2.66 5.37
N LYS A 79 9.92 3.70 6.19
CA LYS A 79 10.68 4.96 6.04
C LYS A 79 12.20 4.80 6.06
N VAL A 80 12.73 3.67 6.53
CA VAL A 80 14.16 3.38 6.51
C VAL A 80 14.72 3.16 5.09
N ASN A 81 13.85 2.96 4.09
CA ASN A 81 14.23 2.78 2.71
C ASN A 81 13.17 3.37 1.77
N GLU A 82 13.54 4.42 1.05
CA GLU A 82 12.66 5.18 0.16
C GLU A 82 11.89 4.29 -0.84
N LYS A 83 12.56 3.32 -1.47
CA LYS A 83 11.93 2.41 -2.44
C LYS A 83 10.92 1.46 -1.80
N VAL A 84 11.18 1.04 -0.57
CA VAL A 84 10.25 0.20 0.18
C VAL A 84 9.07 1.03 0.66
N ALA A 85 9.30 2.27 1.08
CA ALA A 85 8.24 3.21 1.46
C ALA A 85 7.30 3.50 0.27
N GLU A 86 7.85 3.85 -0.90
CA GLU A 86 7.06 4.06 -2.12
C GLU A 86 6.23 2.81 -2.48
N PHE A 87 6.84 1.64 -2.39
CA PHE A 87 6.14 0.38 -2.64
C PHE A 87 4.98 0.17 -1.66
N CYS A 88 5.18 0.44 -0.37
CA CYS A 88 4.14 0.32 0.65
C CYS A 88 2.98 1.29 0.38
N MET A 89 3.28 2.57 0.10
CA MET A 89 2.27 3.58 -0.25
C MET A 89 1.43 3.12 -1.44
N TYR A 90 2.08 2.72 -2.52
CA TYR A 90 1.39 2.27 -3.73
C TYR A 90 0.56 1.01 -3.48
N ASN A 91 1.11 0.01 -2.78
CA ASN A 91 0.44 -1.25 -2.51
C ASN A 91 -0.82 -1.06 -1.66
N MET A 92 -0.75 -0.20 -0.65
CA MET A 92 -1.90 0.12 0.20
C MET A 92 -2.95 0.91 -0.57
N LEU A 93 -2.53 1.94 -1.32
CA LEU A 93 -3.43 2.76 -2.13
C LEU A 93 -4.18 1.91 -3.17
N ASP A 94 -3.46 1.08 -3.94
CA ASP A 94 -4.05 0.17 -4.93
C ASP A 94 -5.00 -0.84 -4.27
N GLY A 95 -4.61 -1.40 -3.14
CA GLY A 95 -5.41 -2.36 -2.38
C GLY A 95 -6.74 -1.77 -1.88
N PHE A 96 -6.73 -0.58 -1.29
CA PHE A 96 -7.93 0.10 -0.82
C PHE A 96 -8.82 0.56 -1.97
N TYR A 97 -8.22 1.11 -3.03
CA TYR A 97 -8.96 1.50 -4.22
C TYR A 97 -9.70 0.31 -4.85
N ASN A 98 -9.00 -0.79 -5.12
CA ASN A 98 -9.60 -1.99 -5.70
C ASN A 98 -10.67 -2.61 -4.79
N THR A 99 -10.46 -2.59 -3.48
CA THR A 99 -11.46 -3.05 -2.51
C THR A 99 -12.70 -2.18 -2.56
N GLY A 100 -12.55 -0.86 -2.63
CA GLY A 100 -13.66 0.09 -2.77
C GLY A 100 -14.47 -0.13 -4.05
N GLN A 101 -13.81 -0.39 -5.17
CA GLN A 101 -14.49 -0.67 -6.45
C GLN A 101 -15.29 -1.97 -6.44
N THR A 102 -14.88 -2.95 -5.65
CA THR A 102 -15.53 -4.27 -5.55
C THR A 102 -16.50 -4.39 -4.39
N ASP A 103 -16.49 -3.44 -3.47
CA ASP A 103 -17.37 -3.44 -2.30
C ASP A 103 -18.82 -3.12 -2.68
N LYS A 104 -19.66 -4.16 -2.68
CA LYS A 104 -21.09 -4.04 -2.98
C LYS A 104 -21.87 -3.13 -2.02
N LYS A 105 -21.29 -2.82 -0.86
CA LYS A 105 -21.88 -1.94 0.14
C LYS A 105 -21.54 -0.47 -0.08
N ASN A 106 -20.65 -0.18 -1.03
CA ASN A 106 -20.13 1.16 -1.30
C ASN A 106 -19.68 1.87 -0.02
N ASN A 107 -18.93 1.17 0.84
CA ASN A 107 -18.49 1.73 2.11
C ASN A 107 -17.48 2.87 1.84
N PRO A 108 -17.77 4.10 2.28
CA PRO A 108 -16.92 5.26 2.00
C PRO A 108 -15.53 5.17 2.63
N ILE A 109 -15.32 4.28 3.60
CA ILE A 109 -14.05 4.09 4.28
C ILE A 109 -12.89 3.85 3.30
N TRP A 110 -13.13 3.15 2.19
CA TRP A 110 -12.07 2.83 1.24
C TRP A 110 -11.54 4.08 0.55
N GLY A 111 -12.42 5.02 0.18
CA GLY A 111 -12.04 6.32 -0.34
C GLY A 111 -11.31 7.17 0.71
N GLU A 112 -11.83 7.21 1.95
CA GLU A 112 -11.20 7.94 3.05
C GLU A 112 -9.79 7.43 3.35
N LEU A 113 -9.53 6.11 3.24
CA LEU A 113 -8.19 5.54 3.44
C LEU A 113 -7.24 5.89 2.28
N CYS A 114 -7.75 5.90 1.03
CA CYS A 114 -6.98 6.40 -0.10
C CYS A 114 -6.60 7.88 0.09
N ASP A 115 -7.57 8.71 0.51
CA ASP A 115 -7.34 10.13 0.78
C ASP A 115 -6.33 10.32 1.91
N TYR A 116 -6.39 9.49 2.96
CA TYR A 116 -5.43 9.54 4.06
C TYR A 116 -4.00 9.30 3.57
N ILE A 117 -3.77 8.20 2.82
CA ILE A 117 -2.44 7.90 2.28
C ILE A 117 -1.96 9.02 1.35
N MET A 118 -2.84 9.54 0.49
CA MET A 118 -2.46 10.59 -0.43
C MET A 118 -2.09 11.88 0.29
N ASN A 119 -2.89 12.29 1.27
CA ASN A 119 -2.71 13.58 1.94
C ASN A 119 -1.56 13.55 2.96
N GLU A 120 -1.37 12.44 3.67
CA GLU A 120 -0.33 12.35 4.70
C GLU A 120 1.03 11.97 4.11
N TYR A 121 1.07 11.04 3.15
CA TYR A 121 2.32 10.40 2.74
C TYR A 121 2.75 10.73 1.31
N ILE A 122 1.85 11.03 0.38
CA ILE A 122 2.22 11.27 -1.02
C ILE A 122 2.33 12.76 -1.34
N PHE A 123 1.38 13.57 -0.88
CA PHE A 123 1.32 15.01 -1.16
C PHE A 123 1.52 15.87 0.09
N GLY A 124 1.47 15.28 1.29
CA GLY A 124 1.60 15.96 2.55
C GLY A 124 3.03 15.97 3.10
N GLU A 125 3.18 16.58 4.27
CA GLU A 125 4.44 16.64 5.01
C GLU A 125 4.60 15.46 5.99
N GLY A 126 3.66 14.48 5.96
CA GLY A 126 3.56 13.40 6.95
C GLY A 126 4.67 12.34 6.88
N CYS A 127 5.42 12.27 5.77
CA CYS A 127 6.61 11.40 5.67
C CYS A 127 7.84 11.99 6.40
N GLY A 128 7.74 13.19 6.94
CA GLY A 128 8.89 13.94 7.43
C GLY A 128 9.82 14.34 6.28
N ASP A 129 10.95 14.99 6.62
CA ASP A 129 11.94 15.43 5.63
C ASP A 129 12.70 14.27 4.96
N ASP A 130 12.38 13.01 5.30
CA ASP A 130 13.21 11.84 4.98
C ASP A 130 12.77 11.07 3.73
N ILE A 131 11.54 11.25 3.23
CA ILE A 131 11.04 10.52 2.04
C ILE A 131 10.34 11.50 1.10
N GLU A 132 10.89 11.67 -0.10
CA GLU A 132 10.23 12.38 -1.17
C GLU A 132 9.63 11.39 -2.19
N PRO A 133 8.27 11.25 -2.23
CA PRO A 133 7.62 10.36 -3.18
C PRO A 133 7.96 10.75 -4.63
N SER A 134 8.25 9.76 -5.46
CA SER A 134 8.59 9.99 -6.86
C SER A 134 7.44 10.62 -7.65
N ASP A 135 7.78 11.34 -8.72
CA ASP A 135 6.79 11.93 -9.61
C ASP A 135 5.84 10.88 -10.19
N LEU A 136 6.34 9.66 -10.43
CA LEU A 136 5.53 8.54 -10.90
C LEU A 136 4.46 8.12 -9.88
N LEU A 137 4.81 8.08 -8.58
CA LEU A 137 3.86 7.76 -7.52
C LEU A 137 2.83 8.88 -7.38
N LYS A 138 3.26 10.14 -7.43
CA LYS A 138 2.38 11.31 -7.39
C LYS A 138 1.39 11.33 -8.57
N GLU A 139 1.87 10.99 -9.78
CA GLU A 139 1.02 10.89 -10.96
C GLU A 139 -0.04 9.79 -10.80
N ARG A 140 0.37 8.60 -10.35
CA ARG A 140 -0.55 7.47 -10.11
C ARG A 140 -1.58 7.80 -9.03
N ALA A 141 -1.16 8.40 -7.92
CA ALA A 141 -2.06 8.84 -6.87
C ALA A 141 -3.10 9.84 -7.38
N SER A 142 -2.68 10.78 -8.24
CA SER A 142 -3.59 11.72 -8.90
C SER A 142 -4.60 11.03 -9.80
N GLN A 143 -4.21 9.95 -10.49
CA GLN A 143 -5.13 9.14 -11.28
C GLN A 143 -6.21 8.48 -10.41
N PHE A 144 -5.85 7.90 -9.26
CA PHE A 144 -6.83 7.34 -8.31
C PHE A 144 -7.82 8.40 -7.84
N LYS A 145 -7.37 9.60 -7.51
CA LYS A 145 -8.23 10.71 -7.09
C LYS A 145 -9.22 11.11 -8.18
N ASN A 146 -8.79 11.11 -9.44
CA ASN A 146 -9.64 11.46 -10.58
C ASN A 146 -10.66 10.38 -10.94
N LEU A 147 -10.47 9.14 -10.49
CA LEU A 147 -11.36 8.00 -10.74
C LEU A 147 -12.34 7.75 -9.60
N GLN A 148 -12.27 8.50 -8.50
CA GLN A 148 -13.24 8.37 -7.40
C GLN A 148 -14.64 8.79 -7.83
N VAL A 149 -15.65 8.14 -7.24
CA VAL A 149 -17.06 8.47 -7.50
C VAL A 149 -17.35 9.93 -7.13
N GLY A 150 -17.84 10.71 -8.10
CA GLY A 150 -18.13 12.14 -7.92
C GLY A 150 -16.99 13.07 -8.34
N SER A 151 -15.83 12.54 -8.73
CA SER A 151 -14.77 13.36 -9.32
C SER A 151 -15.15 13.83 -10.74
N VAL A 152 -14.65 15.00 -11.10
CA VAL A 152 -14.80 15.48 -12.49
C VAL A 152 -13.85 14.68 -13.38
N PRO A 153 -14.35 14.00 -14.41
CA PRO A 153 -13.47 13.24 -15.30
C PRO A 153 -12.45 14.16 -15.97
N PRO A 154 -11.22 13.69 -16.19
CA PRO A 154 -10.21 14.48 -16.87
C PRO A 154 -10.67 14.83 -18.29
N ASN A 155 -10.39 16.05 -18.72
CA ASN A 155 -10.62 16.43 -20.11
C ASN A 155 -9.75 15.57 -21.02
N PHE A 156 -10.36 14.96 -22.01
CA PHE A 156 -9.63 14.23 -23.04
C PHE A 156 -10.07 14.70 -24.42
N SER A 157 -9.12 14.73 -25.34
CA SER A 157 -9.38 15.02 -26.75
C SER A 157 -9.14 13.75 -27.56
N ILE A 158 -10.10 13.40 -28.38
CA ILE A 158 -9.98 12.28 -29.30
C ILE A 158 -9.85 12.86 -30.72
N LEU A 159 -8.87 12.40 -31.47
CA LEU A 159 -8.78 12.67 -32.90
C LEU A 159 -9.76 11.75 -33.62
N ASP A 160 -10.63 12.31 -34.42
CA ASP A 160 -11.49 11.52 -35.33
C ASP A 160 -10.67 10.84 -36.43
N ILE A 161 -11.33 10.02 -37.26
CA ILE A 161 -10.67 9.33 -38.39
C ILE A 161 -10.08 10.33 -39.39
N GLN A 162 -10.58 11.57 -39.43
CA GLN A 162 -10.10 12.65 -40.27
C GLN A 162 -9.01 13.51 -39.59
N LYS A 163 -8.57 13.11 -38.40
CA LYS A 163 -7.58 13.81 -37.55
C LYS A 163 -8.07 15.20 -37.09
N SER A 164 -9.37 15.41 -37.05
CA SER A 164 -9.96 16.59 -36.41
C SER A 164 -10.12 16.34 -34.92
N ILE A 165 -9.91 17.38 -34.10
CA ILE A 165 -10.16 17.31 -32.63
C ILE A 165 -11.66 17.51 -32.44
N ILE A 166 -12.30 16.59 -31.74
CA ILE A 166 -13.70 16.68 -31.33
C ILE A 166 -13.78 17.21 -29.90
#